data_a0d79bc7a85b1639e94a76e9082abd8e
#
_entry.id   a0d79bc7a85b1639e94a76e9082abd8e
#
_cell.length_a   1.000
_cell.length_b   1.000
_cell.length_c   1.000
_cell.angle_alpha   90.00
_cell.angle_beta   90.00
_cell.angle_gamma   90.00
#
_symmetry.space_group_name_H-M   'P 1'
#
loop_
_entity.id
_entity.type
_entity.pdbx_description
1 polymer ?
#
loop_
_entity_poly.entity_id
_entity_poly.type
_entity_poly.pdbx_seq_one_letter_code
_entity_poly.pdbx_strand_id
1 'polypeptide(L)'
;LVTSVAQPGFWYSLVYTLVVLVFGIRRIHRRPTQYVRWQTWTLISIQAIPLFLLPYWILPWLGDLGCFDDGWGRTLADALFPITENYPPGREYWRAFGLILAWPLFFWNVFTDQPMMAWLVISVIQTFVLLPLAIRRWGKGVYCGWICSCGALAETLGDTQRRKMPHGPWTHRLNFVGQFFLLLTLILLEARLWSWCFPDSWLGSWSLSIYHGILHGIPLLSYEWTVDLFFSGILGVGLYWHFSGRVWCRFACPLAALMNIYARFSRFRIIADKKRCISCNLCTAVCHQGIDVMGFAQRGIPVEDPQCVRCSACVEECPTAVLRFGEVDRDGRVVRLDLLEATI
;
A
#
# COMPACT_ATOMS: atom_id res chain seq x y z
N LEU A 1 -13.58 17.87 -18.88
CA LEU A 1 -14.15 16.52 -18.77
C LEU A 1 -13.89 15.65 -20.01
N VAL A 2 -14.15 16.14 -21.21
CA VAL A 2 -13.93 15.38 -22.48
C VAL A 2 -12.45 15.00 -22.64
N THR A 3 -11.55 15.87 -22.27
CA THR A 3 -10.09 15.64 -22.33
C THR A 3 -9.60 14.55 -21.35
N SER A 4 -10.25 14.42 -20.18
CA SER A 4 -9.91 13.38 -19.21
C SER A 4 -10.24 11.97 -19.72
N VAL A 5 -11.34 11.80 -20.44
CA VAL A 5 -11.76 10.51 -21.01
C VAL A 5 -10.82 10.01 -22.10
N ALA A 6 -10.11 10.90 -22.79
CA ALA A 6 -9.12 10.54 -23.80
C ALA A 6 -7.83 9.92 -23.21
N GLN A 7 -7.63 10.00 -21.90
CA GLN A 7 -6.42 9.51 -21.26
C GLN A 7 -6.49 8.01 -20.92
N PRO A 8 -5.43 7.22 -21.19
CA PRO A 8 -5.38 5.82 -20.78
C PRO A 8 -5.55 5.63 -19.27
N GLY A 9 -5.00 6.56 -18.45
CA GLY A 9 -5.11 6.54 -16.99
C GLY A 9 -6.54 6.60 -16.47
N PHE A 10 -7.45 7.30 -17.15
CA PHE A 10 -8.87 7.32 -16.82
C PHE A 10 -9.49 5.93 -16.91
N TRP A 11 -9.30 5.23 -18.01
CA TRP A 11 -9.84 3.89 -18.23
C TRP A 11 -9.24 2.87 -17.29
N TYR A 12 -7.93 2.95 -17.06
CA TYR A 12 -7.26 2.12 -16.07
C TYR A 12 -7.87 2.29 -14.68
N SER A 13 -8.03 3.53 -14.22
CA SER A 13 -8.58 3.83 -12.88
C SER A 13 -10.06 3.47 -12.78
N LEU A 14 -10.83 3.64 -13.86
CA LEU A 14 -12.24 3.21 -13.92
C LEU A 14 -12.37 1.70 -13.80
N VAL A 15 -11.66 0.94 -14.65
CA VAL A 15 -11.69 -0.53 -14.63
C VAL A 15 -11.20 -1.05 -13.28
N TYR A 16 -10.13 -0.49 -12.75
CA TYR A 16 -9.61 -0.82 -11.44
C TYR A 16 -10.66 -0.63 -10.34
N THR A 17 -11.34 0.53 -10.31
CA THR A 17 -12.38 0.84 -9.33
C THR A 17 -13.57 -0.12 -9.45
N LEU A 18 -13.99 -0.44 -10.68
CA LEU A 18 -15.05 -1.42 -10.92
C LEU A 18 -14.69 -2.81 -10.45
N VAL A 19 -13.45 -3.26 -10.67
CA VAL A 19 -12.96 -4.54 -10.14
C VAL A 19 -13.02 -4.56 -8.63
N VAL A 20 -12.51 -3.51 -7.95
CA VAL A 20 -12.56 -3.42 -6.48
C VAL A 20 -14.00 -3.43 -5.98
N LEU A 21 -14.93 -2.74 -6.65
CA LEU A 21 -16.35 -2.69 -6.30
C LEU A 21 -17.01 -4.09 -6.41
N VAL A 22 -16.91 -4.71 -7.59
CA VAL A 22 -17.56 -6.00 -7.87
C VAL A 22 -17.03 -7.10 -6.93
N PHE A 23 -15.71 -7.24 -6.85
CA PHE A 23 -15.10 -8.24 -5.98
C PHE A 23 -15.21 -7.89 -4.49
N GLY A 24 -15.30 -6.61 -4.15
CA GLY A 24 -15.59 -6.14 -2.80
C GLY A 24 -16.98 -6.54 -2.33
N ILE A 25 -18.01 -6.33 -3.14
CA ILE A 25 -19.39 -6.79 -2.85
C ILE A 25 -19.41 -8.32 -2.70
N ARG A 26 -18.76 -9.04 -3.61
CA ARG A 26 -18.65 -10.52 -3.52
C ARG A 26 -17.96 -10.95 -2.22
N ARG A 27 -16.93 -10.24 -1.76
CA ARG A 27 -16.23 -10.50 -0.50
C ARG A 27 -17.16 -10.30 0.71
N ILE A 28 -17.95 -9.21 0.73
CA ILE A 28 -18.93 -8.96 1.81
C ILE A 28 -19.97 -10.08 1.91
N HIS A 29 -20.48 -10.59 0.78
CA HIS A 29 -21.42 -11.71 0.78
C HIS A 29 -20.79 -13.01 1.26
N ARG A 30 -19.51 -13.26 0.96
CA ARG A 30 -18.81 -14.47 1.39
C ARG A 30 -18.43 -14.46 2.86
N ARG A 31 -18.04 -13.29 3.37
CA ARG A 31 -17.56 -13.08 4.74
C ARG A 31 -18.31 -11.90 5.38
N PRO A 32 -19.54 -12.13 5.87
CA PRO A 32 -20.46 -11.05 6.27
C PRO A 32 -20.15 -10.46 7.65
N THR A 33 -18.91 -10.51 8.13
CA THR A 33 -18.52 -9.92 9.42
C THR A 33 -18.52 -8.38 9.35
N GLN A 34 -18.77 -7.73 10.47
CA GLN A 34 -18.80 -6.27 10.56
C GLN A 34 -17.43 -5.67 10.16
N TYR A 35 -16.33 -6.30 10.57
CA TYR A 35 -14.98 -5.89 10.21
C TYR A 35 -14.78 -5.88 8.69
N VAL A 36 -15.14 -6.98 8.00
CA VAL A 36 -15.00 -7.11 6.53
C VAL A 36 -15.87 -6.11 5.80
N ARG A 37 -17.10 -5.84 6.28
CA ARG A 37 -17.97 -4.82 5.70
C ARG A 37 -17.36 -3.44 5.76
N TRP A 38 -16.91 -2.98 6.93
CA TRP A 38 -16.27 -1.67 7.10
C TRP A 38 -15.00 -1.56 6.28
N GLN A 39 -14.13 -2.55 6.38
CA GLN A 39 -12.87 -2.56 5.61
C GLN A 39 -13.13 -2.48 4.11
N THR A 40 -14.06 -3.26 3.58
CA THR A 40 -14.34 -3.32 2.15
C THR A 40 -14.98 -2.02 1.65
N TRP A 41 -15.93 -1.45 2.39
CA TRP A 41 -16.51 -0.16 2.02
C TRP A 41 -15.50 0.97 2.07
N THR A 42 -14.60 1.00 3.06
CA THR A 42 -13.51 1.98 3.13
C THR A 42 -12.60 1.83 1.91
N LEU A 43 -12.20 0.61 1.55
CA LEU A 43 -11.39 0.37 0.36
C LEU A 43 -12.08 0.86 -0.91
N ILE A 44 -13.36 0.50 -1.12
CA ILE A 44 -14.14 0.95 -2.28
C ILE A 44 -14.20 2.48 -2.33
N SER A 45 -14.53 3.13 -1.21
CA SER A 45 -14.63 4.60 -1.14
C SER A 45 -13.32 5.29 -1.47
N ILE A 46 -12.18 4.79 -0.95
CA ILE A 46 -10.86 5.35 -1.23
C ILE A 46 -10.45 5.16 -2.69
N GLN A 47 -10.74 4.00 -3.28
CA GLN A 47 -10.42 3.78 -4.70
C GLN A 47 -11.35 4.62 -5.62
N ALA A 48 -12.63 4.75 -5.26
CA ALA A 48 -13.59 5.50 -6.07
C ALA A 48 -13.41 7.02 -5.94
N ILE A 49 -13.31 7.56 -4.72
CA ILE A 49 -13.34 9.03 -4.53
C ILE A 49 -11.96 9.64 -4.76
N PRO A 50 -10.93 9.45 -3.90
CA PRO A 50 -9.66 10.13 -4.07
C PRO A 50 -8.78 9.60 -5.21
N LEU A 51 -8.94 8.33 -5.61
CA LEU A 51 -8.09 7.75 -6.65
C LEU A 51 -8.75 7.63 -8.04
N PHE A 52 -10.03 7.94 -8.18
CA PHE A 52 -10.68 8.00 -9.49
C PHE A 52 -11.42 9.33 -9.70
N LEU A 53 -12.43 9.64 -8.85
CA LEU A 53 -13.24 10.83 -9.07
C LEU A 53 -12.46 12.13 -8.91
N LEU A 54 -11.56 12.21 -7.91
CA LEU A 54 -10.78 13.42 -7.65
C LEU A 54 -9.90 13.83 -8.84
N PRO A 55 -8.97 13.00 -9.35
CA PRO A 55 -8.04 13.40 -10.41
C PRO A 55 -8.69 13.50 -11.80
N TYR A 56 -9.72 12.69 -12.08
CA TYR A 56 -10.28 12.61 -13.44
C TYR A 56 -11.61 13.33 -13.64
N TRP A 57 -12.28 13.70 -12.55
CA TRP A 57 -13.58 14.38 -12.62
C TRP A 57 -13.61 15.68 -11.82
N ILE A 58 -13.35 15.63 -10.51
CA ILE A 58 -13.52 16.76 -9.61
C ILE A 58 -12.52 17.88 -9.91
N LEU A 59 -11.21 17.57 -9.96
CA LEU A 59 -10.17 18.59 -10.22
C LEU A 59 -10.28 19.20 -11.63
N PRO A 60 -10.48 18.43 -12.73
CA PRO A 60 -10.73 19.00 -14.03
C PRO A 60 -11.97 19.87 -14.07
N TRP A 61 -13.07 19.45 -13.41
CA TRP A 61 -14.30 20.23 -13.33
C TRP A 61 -14.11 21.56 -12.58
N LEU A 62 -13.37 21.56 -11.47
CA LEU A 62 -13.01 22.79 -10.75
C LEU A 62 -12.12 23.70 -11.61
N GLY A 63 -11.23 23.12 -12.42
CA GLY A 63 -10.44 23.87 -13.40
C GLY A 63 -11.30 24.51 -14.47
N ASP A 64 -12.26 23.78 -15.05
CA ASP A 64 -13.21 24.28 -16.04
C ASP A 64 -14.11 25.41 -15.47
N LEU A 65 -14.36 25.43 -14.16
CA LEU A 65 -15.08 26.50 -13.45
C LEU A 65 -14.22 27.75 -13.13
N GLY A 66 -12.92 27.74 -13.49
CA GLY A 66 -12.02 28.86 -13.21
C GLY A 66 -11.51 28.96 -11.76
N CYS A 67 -11.73 27.92 -10.94
CA CYS A 67 -11.25 27.92 -9.55
C CYS A 67 -9.72 27.99 -9.44
N PHE A 68 -8.99 27.66 -10.51
CA PHE A 68 -7.52 27.62 -10.57
C PHE A 68 -6.93 28.73 -11.44
N ASP A 69 -7.73 29.74 -11.85
CA ASP A 69 -7.28 30.81 -12.72
C ASP A 69 -6.70 31.98 -11.93
N ASP A 70 -7.26 32.25 -10.72
CA ASP A 70 -6.88 33.40 -9.90
C ASP A 70 -6.71 33.07 -8.42
N GLY A 71 -6.03 33.99 -7.70
CA GLY A 71 -5.91 34.01 -6.25
C GLY A 71 -5.18 32.79 -5.66
N TRP A 72 -5.59 32.40 -4.45
CA TRP A 72 -5.01 31.27 -3.72
C TRP A 72 -5.25 29.91 -4.41
N GLY A 73 -6.34 29.78 -5.16
CA GLY A 73 -6.64 28.57 -5.93
C GLY A 73 -5.60 28.29 -6.99
N ARG A 74 -5.17 29.34 -7.72
CA ARG A 74 -4.07 29.24 -8.70
C ARG A 74 -2.75 28.86 -8.02
N THR A 75 -2.39 29.53 -6.93
CA THR A 75 -1.16 29.25 -6.20
C THR A 75 -1.09 27.79 -5.72
N LEU A 76 -2.20 27.27 -5.18
CA LEU A 76 -2.29 25.89 -4.75
C LEU A 76 -2.21 24.90 -5.93
N ALA A 77 -2.93 25.21 -7.02
CA ALA A 77 -2.92 24.37 -8.22
C ALA A 77 -1.55 24.35 -8.89
N ASP A 78 -0.85 25.48 -8.98
CA ASP A 78 0.51 25.53 -9.55
C ASP A 78 1.53 24.78 -8.68
N ALA A 79 1.36 24.77 -7.36
CA ALA A 79 2.22 24.03 -6.44
C ALA A 79 2.01 22.50 -6.48
N LEU A 80 0.76 22.05 -6.73
CA LEU A 80 0.42 20.61 -6.68
C LEU A 80 0.26 19.99 -8.07
N PHE A 81 -0.23 20.74 -9.05
CA PHE A 81 -0.60 20.25 -10.39
C PHE A 81 0.02 21.14 -11.46
N PRO A 82 1.31 20.96 -11.80
CA PRO A 82 1.98 21.78 -12.79
C PRO A 82 1.28 21.68 -14.15
N ILE A 83 1.39 22.76 -14.93
CA ILE A 83 0.91 22.81 -16.31
C ILE A 83 1.96 22.13 -17.20
N THR A 84 1.54 21.19 -18.01
CA THR A 84 2.40 20.48 -18.96
C THR A 84 1.74 20.47 -20.32
N GLU A 85 2.43 20.97 -21.35
CA GLU A 85 1.90 21.10 -22.72
C GLU A 85 1.49 19.76 -23.33
N ASN A 86 2.17 18.68 -22.97
CA ASN A 86 1.92 17.34 -23.50
C ASN A 86 0.81 16.58 -22.75
N TYR A 87 0.17 17.19 -21.76
CA TYR A 87 -0.89 16.55 -20.99
C TYR A 87 -2.25 17.16 -21.37
N PRO A 88 -3.19 16.40 -21.99
CA PRO A 88 -4.41 16.95 -22.57
C PRO A 88 -5.29 17.84 -21.69
N PRO A 89 -5.40 17.63 -20.34
CA PRO A 89 -6.10 18.56 -19.47
C PRO A 89 -5.31 19.84 -19.12
N GLY A 90 -4.05 19.97 -19.58
CA GLY A 90 -3.19 21.11 -19.27
C GLY A 90 -2.53 21.03 -17.89
N ARG A 91 -3.16 20.47 -16.87
CA ARG A 91 -2.61 20.28 -15.52
C ARG A 91 -2.53 18.80 -15.14
N GLU A 92 -1.46 18.39 -14.48
CA GLU A 92 -1.18 17.02 -14.08
C GLU A 92 -1.99 16.59 -12.84
N TYR A 93 -3.33 16.57 -12.95
CA TYR A 93 -4.23 16.20 -11.84
C TYR A 93 -4.03 14.77 -11.32
N TRP A 94 -3.42 13.87 -12.11
CA TRP A 94 -3.05 12.51 -11.69
C TRP A 94 -2.10 12.49 -10.48
N ARG A 95 -1.36 13.57 -10.24
CA ARG A 95 -0.49 13.70 -9.05
C ARG A 95 -1.27 13.63 -7.75
N ALA A 96 -2.59 13.86 -7.76
CA ALA A 96 -3.47 13.69 -6.61
C ALA A 96 -3.43 12.26 -6.02
N PHE A 97 -3.00 11.25 -6.79
CA PHE A 97 -2.73 9.92 -6.24
C PHE A 97 -1.76 9.93 -5.06
N GLY A 98 -0.79 10.84 -5.07
CA GLY A 98 0.17 11.03 -3.98
C GLY A 98 -0.43 11.49 -2.65
N LEU A 99 -1.68 11.96 -2.62
CA LEU A 99 -2.39 12.26 -1.36
C LEU A 99 -2.73 10.98 -0.59
N ILE A 100 -2.88 9.86 -1.29
CA ILE A 100 -3.25 8.55 -0.72
C ILE A 100 -2.10 7.55 -0.80
N LEU A 101 -1.40 7.52 -1.95
CA LEU A 101 -0.31 6.56 -2.18
C LEU A 101 1.01 7.15 -1.69
N ALA A 102 1.48 6.64 -0.55
CA ALA A 102 2.69 7.11 0.10
C ALA A 102 3.96 6.68 -0.64
N TRP A 103 5.01 7.51 -0.54
CA TRP A 103 6.36 7.11 -0.93
C TRP A 103 6.83 5.91 -0.05
N PRO A 104 7.56 4.94 -0.56
CA PRO A 104 8.07 4.77 -1.93
C PRO A 104 7.16 3.99 -2.90
N LEU A 105 5.90 3.75 -2.59
CA LEU A 105 4.98 3.08 -3.52
C LEU A 105 4.62 3.98 -4.71
N PHE A 106 4.36 5.25 -4.43
CA PHE A 106 4.08 6.27 -5.45
C PHE A 106 5.23 7.29 -5.47
N PHE A 107 6.24 7.02 -6.26
CA PHE A 107 7.47 7.82 -6.30
C PHE A 107 7.44 8.95 -7.32
N TRP A 108 6.51 8.95 -8.28
CA TRP A 108 6.43 9.93 -9.37
C TRP A 108 6.30 11.39 -8.91
N ASN A 109 5.74 11.65 -7.74
CA ASN A 109 5.67 13.00 -7.18
C ASN A 109 6.97 13.46 -6.52
N VAL A 110 7.86 12.52 -6.22
CA VAL A 110 9.18 12.79 -5.60
C VAL A 110 10.29 12.78 -6.65
N PHE A 111 10.21 11.84 -7.61
CA PHE A 111 11.22 11.69 -8.67
C PHE A 111 10.83 12.51 -9.91
N THR A 112 10.90 13.83 -9.77
CA THR A 112 10.58 14.82 -10.82
C THR A 112 11.85 15.50 -11.32
N ASP A 113 11.81 16.11 -12.52
CA ASP A 113 12.95 16.82 -13.08
C ASP A 113 13.32 18.07 -12.28
N GLN A 114 12.31 18.78 -11.80
CA GLN A 114 12.47 19.91 -10.87
C GLN A 114 11.86 19.56 -9.51
N PRO A 115 12.46 20.03 -8.39
CA PRO A 115 11.97 19.73 -7.06
C PRO A 115 10.58 20.33 -6.81
N MET A 116 9.57 19.50 -6.71
CA MET A 116 8.21 19.91 -6.33
C MET A 116 8.08 19.95 -4.81
N MET A 117 8.42 21.08 -4.21
CA MET A 117 8.50 21.23 -2.74
C MET A 117 7.22 20.82 -2.02
N ALA A 118 6.04 21.14 -2.56
CA ALA A 118 4.76 20.74 -1.97
C ALA A 118 4.63 19.21 -1.84
N TRP A 119 4.95 18.48 -2.90
CA TRP A 119 4.89 17.02 -2.90
C TRP A 119 5.98 16.38 -2.06
N LEU A 120 7.18 16.97 -1.99
CA LEU A 120 8.23 16.51 -1.09
C LEU A 120 7.78 16.62 0.37
N VAL A 121 7.23 17.77 0.77
CA VAL A 121 6.71 17.96 2.13
C VAL A 121 5.56 17.00 2.43
N ILE A 122 4.59 16.85 1.53
CA ILE A 122 3.47 15.91 1.69
C ILE A 122 4.01 14.49 1.87
N SER A 123 4.92 14.05 1.00
CA SER A 123 5.49 12.69 1.05
C SER A 123 6.27 12.42 2.34
N VAL A 124 7.04 13.41 2.82
CA VAL A 124 7.77 13.30 4.09
C VAL A 124 6.80 13.21 5.27
N ILE A 125 5.82 14.10 5.35
CA ILE A 125 4.83 14.06 6.44
C ILE A 125 4.05 12.76 6.40
N GLN A 126 3.58 12.34 5.23
CA GLN A 126 2.80 11.12 5.07
C GLN A 126 3.62 9.88 5.48
N THR A 127 4.83 9.73 4.94
CA THR A 127 5.65 8.52 5.10
C THR A 127 6.33 8.43 6.46
N PHE A 128 6.84 9.54 6.99
CA PHE A 128 7.68 9.53 8.20
C PHE A 128 6.97 10.05 9.46
N VAL A 129 5.78 10.66 9.33
CA VAL A 129 5.01 11.12 10.50
C VAL A 129 3.67 10.38 10.58
N LEU A 130 2.80 10.52 9.58
CA LEU A 130 1.43 9.98 9.65
C LEU A 130 1.42 8.44 9.66
N LEU A 131 2.18 7.80 8.77
CA LEU A 131 2.24 6.34 8.72
C LEU A 131 2.81 5.70 9.99
N PRO A 132 3.96 6.13 10.55
CA PRO A 132 4.46 5.57 11.80
C PRO A 132 3.48 5.72 12.96
N LEU A 133 2.83 6.88 13.10
CA LEU A 133 1.84 7.13 14.14
C LEU A 133 0.62 6.21 14.01
N ALA A 134 0.07 6.12 12.80
CA ALA A 134 -1.06 5.25 12.50
C ALA A 134 -0.72 3.77 12.70
N ILE A 135 0.45 3.32 12.21
CA ILE A 135 0.89 1.93 12.34
C ILE A 135 1.17 1.58 13.80
N ARG A 136 1.74 2.48 14.59
CA ARG A 136 1.95 2.26 16.02
C ARG A 136 0.63 1.99 16.75
N ARG A 137 -0.44 2.71 16.37
CA ARG A 137 -1.76 2.60 17.03
C ARG A 137 -2.56 1.39 16.54
N TRP A 138 -2.66 1.20 15.21
CA TRP A 138 -3.55 0.21 14.58
C TRP A 138 -2.82 -0.88 13.79
N GLY A 139 -1.50 -0.81 13.72
CA GLY A 139 -0.67 -1.76 12.98
C GLY A 139 -0.62 -1.53 11.48
N LYS A 140 0.24 -2.29 10.79
CA LYS A 140 0.46 -2.21 9.34
C LYS A 140 -0.82 -2.28 8.51
N GLY A 141 -1.82 -3.00 9.02
CA GLY A 141 -3.12 -3.16 8.36
C GLY A 141 -3.83 -1.85 8.07
N VAL A 142 -3.67 -0.81 8.91
CA VAL A 142 -4.35 0.48 8.72
C VAL A 142 -4.10 1.08 7.34
N TYR A 143 -2.91 0.94 6.80
CA TYR A 143 -2.61 1.38 5.45
C TYR A 143 -2.72 0.24 4.43
N CYS A 144 -1.97 -0.84 4.60
CA CYS A 144 -1.92 -1.95 3.63
C CYS A 144 -3.24 -2.72 3.48
N GLY A 145 -4.14 -2.64 4.45
CA GLY A 145 -5.42 -3.34 4.44
C GLY A 145 -6.65 -2.45 4.25
N TRP A 146 -6.52 -1.13 4.48
CA TRP A 146 -7.66 -0.22 4.48
C TRP A 146 -7.54 0.93 3.48
N ILE A 147 -6.33 1.30 3.04
CA ILE A 147 -6.09 2.49 2.22
C ILE A 147 -5.41 2.14 0.89
N CYS A 148 -4.33 1.34 0.93
CA CYS A 148 -3.46 1.09 -0.21
C CYS A 148 -4.19 0.38 -1.36
N SER A 149 -3.94 0.83 -2.61
CA SER A 149 -4.54 0.26 -3.81
C SER A 149 -4.14 -1.20 -4.03
N CYS A 150 -2.86 -1.56 -3.88
CA CYS A 150 -2.44 -2.97 -3.95
C CYS A 150 -3.14 -3.81 -2.89
N GLY A 151 -3.37 -3.22 -1.70
CA GLY A 151 -4.15 -3.83 -0.63
C GLY A 151 -5.61 -4.04 -0.99
N ALA A 152 -6.23 -3.08 -1.69
CA ALA A 152 -7.61 -3.19 -2.14
C ALA A 152 -7.80 -4.36 -3.09
N LEU A 153 -6.95 -4.52 -4.12
CA LEU A 153 -7.00 -5.69 -5.01
C LEU A 153 -6.76 -7.00 -4.25
N ALA A 154 -5.77 -7.02 -3.35
CA ALA A 154 -5.44 -8.22 -2.58
C ALA A 154 -6.57 -8.67 -1.65
N GLU A 155 -7.30 -7.72 -1.05
CA GLU A 155 -8.43 -8.00 -0.16
C GLU A 155 -9.73 -8.31 -0.92
N THR A 156 -9.91 -7.80 -2.14
CA THR A 156 -11.13 -8.01 -2.94
C THR A 156 -10.95 -9.11 -3.98
N LEU A 157 -10.27 -8.86 -5.09
CA LEU A 157 -9.99 -9.82 -6.15
C LEU A 157 -9.18 -11.03 -5.64
N GLY A 158 -8.13 -10.78 -4.84
CA GLY A 158 -7.25 -11.80 -4.27
C GLY A 158 -7.81 -12.57 -3.08
N ASP A 159 -8.99 -12.22 -2.55
CA ASP A 159 -9.56 -12.85 -1.36
C ASP A 159 -9.77 -14.36 -1.50
N THR A 160 -10.12 -14.84 -2.69
CA THR A 160 -10.31 -16.27 -2.98
C THR A 160 -9.02 -17.08 -3.03
N GLN A 161 -7.89 -16.43 -3.19
CA GLN A 161 -6.60 -17.06 -3.41
C GLN A 161 -5.70 -17.07 -2.16
N ARG A 162 -6.25 -16.72 -0.96
CA ARG A 162 -5.50 -16.59 0.29
C ARG A 162 -4.67 -17.83 0.64
N ARG A 163 -5.24 -19.03 0.47
CA ARG A 163 -4.60 -20.32 0.81
C ARG A 163 -3.45 -20.70 -0.11
N LYS A 164 -3.25 -19.99 -1.22
CA LYS A 164 -2.14 -20.24 -2.17
C LYS A 164 -0.83 -19.56 -1.77
N MET A 165 -0.83 -18.73 -0.72
CA MET A 165 0.40 -18.11 -0.23
C MET A 165 1.37 -19.21 0.24
N PRO A 166 2.61 -19.21 -0.24
CA PRO A 166 3.60 -20.13 0.25
C PRO A 166 3.95 -19.85 1.72
N HIS A 167 4.02 -20.91 2.51
CA HIS A 167 4.40 -20.92 3.92
C HIS A 167 5.74 -21.66 4.10
N GLY A 168 6.43 -21.40 5.18
CA GLY A 168 7.65 -22.09 5.53
C GLY A 168 8.86 -21.18 5.73
N PRO A 169 9.97 -21.72 6.28
CA PRO A 169 11.13 -20.91 6.68
C PRO A 169 11.86 -20.25 5.50
N TRP A 170 11.82 -20.84 4.32
CA TRP A 170 12.45 -20.24 3.13
C TRP A 170 11.74 -18.95 2.67
N THR A 171 10.42 -18.82 2.92
CA THR A 171 9.67 -17.61 2.56
C THR A 171 10.11 -16.39 3.36
N HIS A 172 10.65 -16.59 4.58
CA HIS A 172 11.24 -15.50 5.36
C HIS A 172 12.51 -14.94 4.70
N ARG A 173 13.27 -15.78 4.00
CA ARG A 173 14.45 -15.33 3.25
C ARG A 173 14.07 -14.45 2.06
N LEU A 174 12.94 -14.72 1.41
CA LEU A 174 12.43 -13.91 0.30
C LEU A 174 12.04 -12.47 0.72
N ASN A 175 11.83 -12.22 2.00
CA ASN A 175 11.58 -10.86 2.50
C ASN A 175 12.77 -9.92 2.25
N PHE A 176 13.98 -10.47 1.98
CA PHE A 176 15.15 -9.69 1.59
C PHE A 176 14.93 -8.92 0.28
N VAL A 177 14.14 -9.44 -0.65
CA VAL A 177 13.86 -8.78 -1.94
C VAL A 177 13.17 -7.42 -1.73
N GLY A 178 12.15 -7.37 -0.86
CA GLY A 178 11.48 -6.11 -0.52
C GLY A 178 12.39 -5.10 0.20
N GLN A 179 13.30 -5.60 1.05
CA GLN A 179 14.30 -4.74 1.70
C GLN A 179 15.33 -4.22 0.70
N PHE A 180 15.75 -5.05 -0.26
CA PHE A 180 16.62 -4.64 -1.35
C PHE A 180 15.98 -3.56 -2.20
N PHE A 181 14.70 -3.70 -2.58
CA PHE A 181 13.99 -2.65 -3.32
C PHE A 181 13.78 -1.38 -2.51
N LEU A 182 13.58 -1.48 -1.19
CA LEU A 182 13.56 -0.31 -0.32
C LEU A 182 14.91 0.40 -0.31
N LEU A 183 16.00 -0.34 -0.20
CA LEU A 183 17.36 0.24 -0.29
C LEU A 183 17.59 0.92 -1.64
N LEU A 184 17.15 0.29 -2.73
CA LEU A 184 17.27 0.84 -4.07
C LEU A 184 16.49 2.16 -4.22
N THR A 185 15.25 2.25 -3.68
CA THR A 185 14.48 3.50 -3.69
C THR A 185 15.10 4.59 -2.81
N LEU A 186 15.78 4.22 -1.72
CA LEU A 186 16.53 5.18 -0.90
C LEU A 186 17.76 5.71 -1.64
N ILE A 187 18.49 4.85 -2.35
CA ILE A 187 19.64 5.27 -3.19
C ILE A 187 19.15 6.21 -4.30
N LEU A 188 18.03 5.89 -4.96
CA LEU A 188 17.43 6.76 -5.97
C LEU A 188 17.03 8.13 -5.39
N LEU A 189 16.42 8.15 -4.21
CA LEU A 189 16.06 9.38 -3.52
C LEU A 189 17.30 10.21 -3.18
N GLU A 190 18.32 9.59 -2.61
CA GLU A 190 19.58 10.26 -2.27
C GLU A 190 20.24 10.83 -3.51
N ALA A 191 20.39 10.03 -4.56
CA ALA A 191 20.97 10.48 -5.83
C ALA A 191 20.20 11.67 -6.43
N ARG A 192 18.86 11.66 -6.34
CA ARG A 192 18.03 12.76 -6.83
C ARG A 192 18.21 14.03 -5.99
N LEU A 193 18.23 13.91 -4.68
CA LEU A 193 18.47 15.04 -3.78
C LEU A 193 19.83 15.69 -4.02
N TRP A 194 20.88 14.90 -4.18
CA TRP A 194 22.21 15.42 -4.52
C TRP A 194 22.23 16.16 -5.88
N SER A 195 21.54 15.63 -6.90
CA SER A 195 21.45 16.29 -8.20
C SER A 195 20.73 17.65 -8.14
N TRP A 196 19.76 17.83 -7.24
CA TRP A 196 19.08 19.10 -7.04
C TRP A 196 19.89 20.10 -6.20
N CYS A 197 20.58 19.60 -5.15
CA CYS A 197 21.36 20.47 -4.28
C CYS A 197 22.63 21.03 -4.96
N PHE A 198 23.22 20.26 -5.90
CA PHE A 198 24.49 20.59 -6.54
C PHE A 198 24.44 20.42 -8.07
N PRO A 199 23.54 21.13 -8.79
CA PRO A 199 23.29 20.89 -10.20
C PRO A 199 24.53 21.15 -11.08
N ASP A 200 25.33 22.18 -10.75
CA ASP A 200 26.48 22.61 -11.51
C ASP A 200 27.79 21.91 -11.11
N SER A 201 27.75 20.96 -10.18
CA SER A 201 28.93 20.24 -9.71
C SER A 201 29.08 18.88 -10.41
N TRP A 202 30.33 18.38 -10.45
CA TRP A 202 30.59 17.00 -10.93
C TRP A 202 29.81 15.96 -10.10
N LEU A 203 29.59 16.22 -8.82
CA LEU A 203 28.84 15.33 -7.91
C LEU A 203 27.34 15.28 -8.30
N GLY A 204 26.75 16.42 -8.64
CA GLY A 204 25.36 16.48 -9.10
C GLY A 204 25.15 15.77 -10.43
N SER A 205 26.04 15.99 -11.41
CA SER A 205 25.97 15.31 -12.71
C SER A 205 26.18 13.79 -12.59
N TRP A 206 27.09 13.35 -11.73
CA TRP A 206 27.32 11.94 -11.45
C TRP A 206 26.10 11.29 -10.75
N SER A 207 25.54 11.97 -9.74
CA SER A 207 24.32 11.51 -9.05
C SER A 207 23.13 11.41 -10.00
N LEU A 208 22.97 12.38 -10.91
CA LEU A 208 21.92 12.34 -11.93
C LEU A 208 22.11 11.17 -12.90
N SER A 209 23.35 10.88 -13.29
CA SER A 209 23.68 9.72 -14.13
C SER A 209 23.34 8.39 -13.45
N ILE A 210 23.64 8.24 -12.16
CA ILE A 210 23.23 7.07 -11.35
C ILE A 210 21.71 6.96 -11.30
N TYR A 211 21.02 8.06 -11.02
CA TYR A 211 19.58 8.10 -10.97
C TYR A 211 18.94 7.60 -12.28
N HIS A 212 19.32 8.18 -13.42
CA HIS A 212 18.82 7.76 -14.73
C HIS A 212 19.23 6.33 -15.10
N GLY A 213 20.45 5.93 -14.75
CA GLY A 213 20.93 4.58 -15.00
C GLY A 213 20.14 3.50 -14.25
N ILE A 214 19.77 3.75 -12.99
CA ILE A 214 18.97 2.81 -12.19
C ILE A 214 17.50 2.88 -12.58
N LEU A 215 16.95 4.08 -12.79
CA LEU A 215 15.51 4.25 -13.02
C LEU A 215 15.10 3.80 -14.44
N HIS A 216 15.82 4.25 -15.47
CA HIS A 216 15.45 4.06 -16.87
C HIS A 216 16.50 3.32 -17.72
N GLY A 217 17.68 2.99 -17.15
CA GLY A 217 18.86 2.59 -17.90
C GLY A 217 18.69 1.38 -18.81
N ILE A 218 19.08 0.20 -18.36
CA ILE A 218 19.03 -1.00 -19.20
C ILE A 218 17.61 -1.60 -19.16
N PRO A 219 16.92 -1.77 -20.33
CA PRO A 219 15.65 -2.50 -20.38
C PRO A 219 15.75 -3.85 -19.64
N LEU A 220 14.72 -4.22 -18.90
CA LEU A 220 14.62 -5.41 -18.03
C LEU A 220 15.42 -5.35 -16.71
N LEU A 221 16.42 -4.47 -16.57
CA LEU A 221 17.18 -4.30 -15.31
C LEU A 221 16.86 -2.98 -14.60
N SER A 222 16.23 -2.01 -15.29
CA SER A 222 15.83 -0.75 -14.69
C SER A 222 14.75 -0.96 -13.61
N TYR A 223 14.63 0.00 -12.70
CA TYR A 223 13.64 -0.03 -11.62
C TYR A 223 12.20 -0.14 -12.17
N GLU A 224 11.87 0.62 -13.20
CA GLU A 224 10.54 0.59 -13.83
C GLU A 224 10.20 -0.80 -14.40
N TRP A 225 11.11 -1.44 -15.10
CA TRP A 225 10.86 -2.78 -15.65
C TRP A 225 10.85 -3.86 -14.59
N THR A 226 11.83 -3.83 -13.68
CA THR A 226 11.97 -4.89 -12.68
C THR A 226 10.94 -4.75 -11.58
N VAL A 227 10.82 -3.57 -10.97
CA VAL A 227 9.97 -3.40 -9.78
C VAL A 227 8.53 -3.13 -10.17
N ASP A 228 8.27 -2.17 -11.07
CA ASP A 228 6.90 -1.76 -11.37
C ASP A 228 6.22 -2.72 -12.35
N LEU A 229 6.87 -3.10 -13.45
CA LEU A 229 6.23 -3.97 -14.43
C LEU A 229 6.29 -5.44 -13.99
N PHE A 230 7.49 -5.98 -13.73
CA PHE A 230 7.63 -7.42 -13.48
C PHE A 230 7.13 -7.83 -12.09
N PHE A 231 7.67 -7.26 -11.02
CA PHE A 231 7.27 -7.67 -9.67
C PHE A 231 5.88 -7.15 -9.26
N SER A 232 5.54 -5.90 -9.56
CA SER A 232 4.24 -5.34 -9.21
C SER A 232 3.14 -5.79 -10.18
N GLY A 233 3.34 -5.57 -11.49
CA GLY A 233 2.33 -5.85 -12.51
C GLY A 233 2.14 -7.34 -12.76
N ILE A 234 3.21 -8.05 -13.19
CA ILE A 234 3.09 -9.45 -13.62
C ILE A 234 2.95 -10.38 -12.42
N LEU A 235 3.94 -10.40 -11.51
CA LEU A 235 3.90 -11.30 -10.36
C LEU A 235 2.86 -10.87 -9.32
N GLY A 236 2.73 -9.55 -9.08
CA GLY A 236 1.91 -8.99 -8.01
C GLY A 236 0.42 -9.01 -8.29
N VAL A 237 0.01 -8.78 -9.52
CA VAL A 237 -1.41 -8.72 -9.93
C VAL A 237 -1.73 -9.82 -10.94
N GLY A 238 -0.91 -9.97 -11.99
CA GLY A 238 -1.19 -10.90 -13.08
C GLY A 238 -1.23 -12.37 -12.65
N LEU A 239 -0.44 -12.76 -11.65
CA LEU A 239 -0.35 -14.13 -11.16
C LEU A 239 -1.12 -14.41 -9.86
N TYR A 240 -2.13 -13.60 -9.51
CA TYR A 240 -2.98 -13.87 -8.33
C TYR A 240 -3.61 -15.28 -8.33
N TRP A 241 -3.86 -15.84 -9.52
CA TRP A 241 -4.43 -17.18 -9.68
C TRP A 241 -3.49 -18.29 -9.23
N HIS A 242 -2.20 -18.11 -9.37
CA HIS A 242 -1.16 -19.08 -8.99
C HIS A 242 -0.65 -18.85 -7.58
N PHE A 243 -0.50 -17.57 -7.20
CA PHE A 243 -0.03 -17.15 -5.89
C PHE A 243 -1.16 -16.43 -5.15
N SER A 244 -0.92 -16.05 -3.91
CA SER A 244 -1.86 -15.19 -3.19
C SER A 244 -1.83 -13.75 -3.70
N GLY A 245 -2.93 -13.02 -3.55
CA GLY A 245 -3.01 -11.59 -3.84
C GLY A 245 -2.04 -10.70 -3.05
N ARG A 246 -1.26 -11.25 -2.13
CA ARG A 246 -0.29 -10.52 -1.29
C ARG A 246 1.18 -10.82 -1.61
N VAL A 247 1.49 -11.53 -2.68
CA VAL A 247 2.89 -11.86 -3.06
C VAL A 247 3.72 -10.59 -3.22
N TRP A 248 3.22 -9.61 -3.99
CA TRP A 248 3.86 -8.30 -4.11
C TRP A 248 4.08 -7.63 -2.76
N CYS A 249 3.01 -7.48 -1.97
CA CYS A 249 3.06 -6.79 -0.67
C CYS A 249 3.99 -7.47 0.33
N ARG A 250 4.14 -8.78 0.23
CA ARG A 250 5.00 -9.55 1.15
C ARG A 250 6.45 -9.51 0.75
N PHE A 251 6.76 -9.78 -0.51
CA PHE A 251 8.13 -10.08 -0.91
C PHE A 251 8.85 -8.94 -1.60
N ALA A 252 8.14 -8.07 -2.33
CA ALA A 252 8.79 -7.12 -3.22
C ALA A 252 8.43 -5.64 -2.99
N CYS A 253 7.30 -5.32 -2.36
CA CYS A 253 6.87 -3.93 -2.18
C CYS A 253 7.80 -3.16 -1.22
N PRO A 254 8.49 -2.08 -1.69
CA PRO A 254 9.41 -1.30 -0.85
C PRO A 254 8.68 -0.56 0.28
N LEU A 255 7.48 -0.05 0.05
CA LEU A 255 6.68 0.57 1.11
C LEU A 255 6.27 -0.44 2.18
N ALA A 256 5.92 -1.68 1.79
CA ALA A 256 5.61 -2.72 2.76
C ALA A 256 6.82 -3.12 3.60
N ALA A 257 8.03 -3.11 3.02
CA ALA A 257 9.28 -3.33 3.73
C ALA A 257 9.55 -2.22 4.77
N LEU A 258 9.33 -0.96 4.40
CA LEU A 258 9.42 0.17 5.34
C LEU A 258 8.39 0.05 6.48
N MET A 259 7.14 -0.28 6.15
CA MET A 259 6.09 -0.46 7.15
C MET A 259 6.34 -1.65 8.08
N ASN A 260 7.10 -2.68 7.67
CA ASN A 260 7.50 -3.75 8.56
C ASN A 260 8.41 -3.25 9.68
N ILE A 261 9.23 -2.24 9.42
CA ILE A 261 10.06 -1.59 10.45
C ILE A 261 9.13 -0.90 11.47
N TYR A 262 8.16 -0.11 11.00
CA TYR A 262 7.19 0.58 11.88
C TYR A 262 6.30 -0.39 12.65
N ALA A 263 5.89 -1.50 12.02
CA ALA A 263 4.98 -2.49 12.61
C ALA A 263 5.56 -3.23 13.81
N ARG A 264 6.89 -3.26 13.97
CA ARG A 264 7.54 -3.82 15.16
C ARG A 264 7.13 -3.09 16.44
N PHE A 265 6.81 -1.80 16.34
CA PHE A 265 6.39 -0.95 17.45
C PHE A 265 4.88 -0.85 17.61
N SER A 266 4.11 -1.62 16.85
CA SER A 266 2.65 -1.61 16.91
C SER A 266 2.12 -2.30 18.17
N ARG A 267 1.11 -1.68 18.80
CA ARG A 267 0.42 -2.22 19.98
C ARG A 267 -0.79 -3.10 19.63
N PHE A 268 -1.41 -2.89 18.47
CA PHE A 268 -2.54 -3.68 18.02
C PHE A 268 -2.08 -5.03 17.48
N ARG A 269 -2.58 -6.13 18.07
CA ARG A 269 -2.15 -7.52 17.77
C ARG A 269 -3.34 -8.44 17.64
N ILE A 270 -3.11 -9.63 17.08
CA ILE A 270 -4.01 -10.78 17.20
C ILE A 270 -3.53 -11.57 18.40
N ILE A 271 -4.44 -11.78 19.36
CA ILE A 271 -4.16 -12.45 20.63
C ILE A 271 -4.75 -13.85 20.58
N ALA A 272 -4.05 -14.83 21.15
CA ALA A 272 -4.46 -16.23 21.14
C ALA A 272 -4.68 -16.76 22.56
N ASP A 273 -5.79 -17.48 22.76
CA ASP A 273 -6.03 -18.28 23.96
C ASP A 273 -5.55 -19.73 23.76
N LYS A 274 -4.37 -20.05 24.29
CA LYS A 274 -3.74 -21.36 24.16
C LYS A 274 -4.65 -22.53 24.58
N LYS A 275 -5.44 -22.35 25.64
CA LYS A 275 -6.25 -23.43 26.22
C LYS A 275 -7.31 -23.99 25.28
N ARG A 276 -7.76 -23.19 24.34
CA ARG A 276 -8.83 -23.53 23.39
C ARG A 276 -8.30 -23.95 22.02
N CYS A 277 -6.98 -23.91 21.78
CA CYS A 277 -6.38 -24.23 20.49
C CYS A 277 -6.34 -25.75 20.27
N ILE A 278 -7.01 -26.21 19.21
CA ILE A 278 -7.02 -27.63 18.80
C ILE A 278 -5.97 -27.96 17.74
N SER A 279 -5.07 -27.04 17.41
CA SER A 279 -3.96 -27.25 16.45
C SER A 279 -4.39 -27.67 15.03
N CYS A 280 -5.55 -27.21 14.53
CA CYS A 280 -6.11 -27.61 13.24
C CYS A 280 -5.44 -26.94 12.02
N ASN A 281 -4.53 -25.99 12.21
CA ASN A 281 -3.77 -25.25 11.17
C ASN A 281 -4.60 -24.38 10.20
N LEU A 282 -5.89 -24.23 10.37
CA LEU A 282 -6.73 -23.41 9.47
C LEU A 282 -6.31 -21.94 9.46
N CYS A 283 -5.95 -21.39 10.62
CA CYS A 283 -5.52 -19.99 10.77
C CYS A 283 -4.22 -19.69 10.00
N THR A 284 -3.27 -20.62 9.98
CA THR A 284 -2.05 -20.51 9.17
C THR A 284 -2.38 -20.65 7.68
N ALA A 285 -3.15 -21.67 7.31
CA ALA A 285 -3.49 -21.94 5.91
C ALA A 285 -4.23 -20.80 5.22
N VAL A 286 -5.07 -20.04 5.94
CA VAL A 286 -5.80 -18.88 5.39
C VAL A 286 -4.98 -17.59 5.38
N CYS A 287 -3.80 -17.59 6.00
CA CYS A 287 -2.96 -16.40 6.11
C CYS A 287 -2.30 -16.04 4.79
N HIS A 288 -2.83 -15.08 4.07
CA HIS A 288 -2.27 -14.59 2.81
C HIS A 288 -0.94 -13.80 2.95
N GLN A 289 -0.45 -13.65 4.17
CA GLN A 289 0.91 -13.17 4.45
C GLN A 289 1.88 -14.33 4.75
N GLY A 290 1.41 -15.59 4.70
CA GLY A 290 2.25 -16.76 4.93
C GLY A 290 2.85 -16.84 6.35
N ILE A 291 2.16 -16.28 7.35
CA ILE A 291 2.59 -16.29 8.75
C ILE A 291 2.14 -17.61 9.39
N ASP A 292 3.00 -18.23 10.18
CA ASP A 292 2.64 -19.37 11.02
C ASP A 292 1.83 -18.91 12.24
N VAL A 293 0.54 -18.62 12.02
CA VAL A 293 -0.37 -18.14 13.07
C VAL A 293 -0.62 -19.21 14.12
N MET A 294 -0.67 -20.49 13.70
CA MET A 294 -0.87 -21.61 14.62
C MET A 294 0.27 -21.73 15.62
N GLY A 295 1.52 -21.51 15.19
CA GLY A 295 2.67 -21.53 16.08
C GLY A 295 2.61 -20.46 17.17
N PHE A 296 2.04 -19.30 16.90
CA PHE A 296 1.76 -18.27 17.93
C PHE A 296 0.62 -18.73 18.84
N ALA A 297 -0.46 -19.26 18.29
CA ALA A 297 -1.63 -19.71 19.07
C ALA A 297 -1.27 -20.85 20.04
N GLN A 298 -0.47 -21.83 19.61
CA GLN A 298 -0.02 -22.94 20.45
C GLN A 298 0.86 -22.49 21.62
N ARG A 299 1.66 -21.43 21.42
CA ARG A 299 2.47 -20.84 22.49
C ARG A 299 1.67 -19.92 23.41
N GLY A 300 0.49 -19.48 22.99
CA GLY A 300 -0.34 -18.52 23.73
C GLY A 300 0.25 -17.11 23.76
N ILE A 301 0.99 -16.74 22.72
CA ILE A 301 1.59 -15.41 22.59
C ILE A 301 0.89 -14.62 21.47
N PRO A 302 0.83 -13.29 21.58
CA PRO A 302 0.31 -12.44 20.49
C PRO A 302 1.04 -12.67 19.18
N VAL A 303 0.35 -12.50 18.04
CA VAL A 303 0.98 -12.58 16.72
C VAL A 303 1.85 -11.33 16.51
N GLU A 304 3.15 -11.48 16.69
CA GLU A 304 4.14 -10.39 16.65
C GLU A 304 4.79 -10.20 15.28
N ASP A 305 4.46 -11.04 14.30
CA ASP A 305 5.05 -10.93 12.97
C ASP A 305 4.71 -9.57 12.34
N PRO A 306 5.72 -8.74 11.98
CA PRO A 306 5.53 -7.42 11.41
C PRO A 306 4.85 -7.45 10.03
N GLN A 307 4.82 -8.59 9.36
CA GLN A 307 4.09 -8.79 8.10
C GLN A 307 2.58 -8.82 8.30
N CYS A 308 2.09 -9.02 9.52
CA CYS A 308 0.66 -9.14 9.78
C CYS A 308 -0.11 -7.87 9.43
N VAL A 309 -1.03 -7.98 8.45
CA VAL A 309 -1.92 -6.88 8.03
C VAL A 309 -3.25 -6.86 8.78
N ARG A 310 -3.46 -7.75 9.72
CA ARG A 310 -4.65 -7.83 10.58
C ARG A 310 -5.97 -7.84 9.82
N CYS A 311 -6.04 -8.67 8.79
CA CYS A 311 -7.17 -8.77 7.85
C CYS A 311 -8.37 -9.58 8.36
N SER A 312 -8.41 -9.99 9.63
CA SER A 312 -9.42 -10.84 10.29
C SER A 312 -9.49 -12.31 9.84
N ALA A 313 -8.95 -12.69 8.68
CA ALA A 313 -9.20 -14.02 8.11
C ALA A 313 -8.89 -15.20 9.06
N CYS A 314 -7.76 -15.16 9.77
CA CYS A 314 -7.41 -16.19 10.74
C CYS A 314 -8.33 -16.19 11.99
N VAL A 315 -8.89 -15.04 12.34
CA VAL A 315 -9.86 -14.90 13.46
C VAL A 315 -11.18 -15.54 13.05
N GLU A 316 -11.67 -15.28 11.85
CA GLU A 316 -12.94 -15.79 11.32
C GLU A 316 -12.90 -17.30 11.02
N GLU A 317 -11.78 -17.80 10.47
CA GLU A 317 -11.62 -19.24 10.14
C GLU A 317 -11.34 -20.12 11.36
N CYS A 318 -11.14 -19.55 12.53
CA CYS A 318 -10.85 -20.33 13.73
C CYS A 318 -12.11 -20.98 14.32
N PRO A 319 -12.28 -22.33 14.24
CA PRO A 319 -13.51 -22.99 14.67
C PRO A 319 -13.75 -22.92 16.18
N THR A 320 -12.71 -22.70 16.96
CA THR A 320 -12.77 -22.60 18.43
C THR A 320 -12.71 -21.17 18.95
N ALA A 321 -12.73 -20.16 18.05
CA ALA A 321 -12.66 -18.74 18.38
C ALA A 321 -11.50 -18.39 19.35
N VAL A 322 -10.34 -19.00 19.11
CA VAL A 322 -9.11 -18.80 19.90
C VAL A 322 -8.51 -17.43 19.67
N LEU A 323 -8.62 -16.93 18.43
CA LEU A 323 -7.94 -15.72 17.97
C LEU A 323 -8.89 -14.52 18.09
N ARG A 324 -8.38 -13.42 18.66
CA ARG A 324 -9.13 -12.17 18.83
C ARG A 324 -8.23 -10.97 18.56
N PHE A 325 -8.83 -9.85 18.18
CA PHE A 325 -8.09 -8.58 18.14
C PHE A 325 -7.90 -8.03 19.55
N GLY A 326 -6.72 -7.48 19.81
CA GLY A 326 -6.44 -6.87 21.10
C GLY A 326 -5.27 -5.89 21.04
N GLU A 327 -5.05 -5.23 22.17
CA GLU A 327 -3.95 -4.28 22.35
C GLU A 327 -2.98 -4.83 23.42
N VAL A 328 -1.68 -4.69 23.12
CA VAL A 328 -0.62 -5.06 24.06
C VAL A 328 0.12 -3.80 24.50
N ASP A 329 0.68 -3.84 25.72
CA ASP A 329 1.60 -2.82 26.21
C ASP A 329 3.02 -3.01 25.62
N ARG A 330 3.98 -2.24 26.14
CA ARG A 330 5.39 -2.34 25.71
C ARG A 330 6.04 -3.66 26.12
N ASP A 331 5.54 -4.29 27.15
CA ASP A 331 6.05 -5.54 27.72
C ASP A 331 5.36 -6.77 27.10
N GLY A 332 4.50 -6.58 26.10
CA GLY A 332 3.75 -7.64 25.43
C GLY A 332 2.55 -8.16 26.22
N ARG A 333 2.18 -7.53 27.35
CA ARG A 333 1.02 -7.91 28.14
C ARG A 333 -0.26 -7.39 27.48
N VAL A 334 -1.31 -8.20 27.50
CA VAL A 334 -2.60 -7.84 26.95
C VAL A 334 -3.27 -6.79 27.84
N VAL A 335 -3.49 -5.60 27.25
CA VAL A 335 -4.14 -4.48 27.95
C VAL A 335 -5.63 -4.45 27.66
N ARG A 336 -6.03 -4.76 26.42
CA ARG A 336 -7.40 -4.72 25.97
C ARG A 336 -7.68 -5.83 24.99
N LEU A 337 -8.77 -6.56 25.20
CA LEU A 337 -9.34 -7.55 24.27
C LEU A 337 -10.54 -6.96 23.54
N ASP A 338 -10.85 -7.51 22.39
CA ASP A 338 -12.09 -7.25 21.62
C ASP A 338 -12.28 -5.79 21.18
N LEU A 339 -11.21 -5.18 20.65
CA LEU A 339 -11.28 -3.84 20.05
C LEU A 339 -12.18 -3.77 18.81
N LEU A 340 -12.43 -4.91 18.17
CA LEU A 340 -13.35 -5.09 17.06
C LEU A 340 -13.95 -6.48 17.24
N GLU A 341 -15.15 -6.55 17.72
CA GLU A 341 -15.88 -7.81 17.72
C GLU A 341 -16.00 -8.29 16.28
N ALA A 342 -15.31 -9.40 15.97
CA ALA A 342 -15.65 -10.23 14.83
C ALA A 342 -16.95 -10.98 15.19
N THR A 343 -17.98 -10.22 15.55
CA THR A 343 -19.31 -10.80 15.79
C THR A 343 -19.84 -11.33 14.47
N ILE A 344 -20.02 -12.63 14.47
CA ILE A 344 -20.71 -13.42 13.45
C ILE A 344 -22.13 -12.89 13.26
#